data_a4b9851b11f4eb81bee63292791285e8
#
_entry.id   a4b9851b11f4eb81bee63292791285e8
#
_cell.length_a   1.000
_cell.length_b   1.000
_cell.length_c   1.000
_cell.angle_alpha   90.00
_cell.angle_beta   90.00
_cell.angle_gamma   90.00
#
_symmetry.space_group_name_H-M   'P 1'
#
loop_
_entity.id
_entity.type
_entity.pdbx_description
1 polymer ?
#
loop_
_entity_poly.entity_id
_entity_poly.type
_entity_poly.pdbx_seq_one_letter_code
_entity_poly.pdbx_strand_id
1 'polypeptide(L)'
;MRTSNPCIAVAIVILCQALMFAGTISGKVTYTGTPVKQKPISMAKEPSCAKQHSTPITTETIVTGANNTLENVVVYISAGADEANAPAQAVTFTQKGCRYIPHVIALHTGQELHVVNGDQTSHNIHPMAKANPEWNKSQLPGAPPIMQKFDNPEFISVKCQIHPWMHGWFAVLKTNHYAITGDGGTFSLPNLPPGKYTVTAWHEDYGTQTQDVTISGNETKSLDFSFKAKAH
;
A
#
# COMPACT_ATOMS: atom_id res chain seq x y z
N MET A 1 -67.34 41.66 -12.63
CA MET A 1 -65.91 41.43 -12.65
C MET A 1 -65.63 40.24 -11.75
N ARG A 2 -65.30 39.08 -12.34
CA ARG A 2 -64.89 37.86 -11.59
C ARG A 2 -63.37 37.77 -11.62
N THR A 3 -62.75 37.89 -10.44
CA THR A 3 -61.30 37.70 -10.29
C THR A 3 -61.02 36.20 -10.05
N SER A 4 -60.37 35.58 -10.98
CA SER A 4 -59.88 34.21 -10.90
C SER A 4 -58.49 34.20 -10.20
N ASN A 5 -58.39 33.58 -9.02
CA ASN A 5 -57.13 33.32 -8.37
C ASN A 5 -56.47 32.07 -8.99
N PRO A 6 -55.22 32.12 -9.40
CA PRO A 6 -54.51 30.92 -9.82
C PRO A 6 -54.00 30.15 -8.59
N CYS A 7 -54.43 28.91 -8.42
CA CYS A 7 -53.83 27.98 -7.48
C CYS A 7 -52.42 27.56 -7.98
N ILE A 8 -51.37 27.99 -7.28
CA ILE A 8 -50.02 27.55 -7.50
C ILE A 8 -49.85 26.19 -6.79
N ALA A 9 -49.78 25.14 -7.58
CA ALA A 9 -49.45 23.80 -7.10
C ALA A 9 -47.91 23.73 -6.84
N VAL A 10 -47.50 23.69 -5.57
CA VAL A 10 -46.13 23.47 -5.18
C VAL A 10 -45.86 21.97 -5.23
N ALA A 11 -45.12 21.54 -6.25
CA ALA A 11 -44.60 20.16 -6.35
C ALA A 11 -43.44 19.97 -5.38
N ILE A 12 -43.69 19.27 -4.27
CA ILE A 12 -42.65 18.85 -3.33
C ILE A 12 -41.89 17.69 -3.97
N VAL A 13 -40.68 17.98 -4.49
CA VAL A 13 -39.72 16.95 -4.93
C VAL A 13 -39.08 16.37 -3.67
N ILE A 14 -39.56 15.19 -3.24
CA ILE A 14 -38.90 14.41 -2.17
C ILE A 14 -37.64 13.81 -2.79
N LEU A 15 -36.49 14.42 -2.52
CA LEU A 15 -35.18 13.86 -2.86
C LEU A 15 -34.92 12.68 -1.88
N CYS A 16 -35.23 11.48 -2.33
CA CYS A 16 -34.88 10.25 -1.60
C CYS A 16 -33.35 10.12 -1.61
N GLN A 17 -32.68 10.63 -0.58
CA GLN A 17 -31.24 10.33 -0.38
C GLN A 17 -31.17 8.85 -0.02
N ALA A 18 -30.74 8.02 -0.95
CA ALA A 18 -30.36 6.67 -0.66
C ALA A 18 -29.20 6.71 0.35
N LEU A 19 -29.46 6.31 1.58
CA LEU A 19 -28.40 6.08 2.57
C LEU A 19 -27.50 4.99 1.97
N MET A 20 -26.34 5.37 1.47
CA MET A 20 -25.35 4.42 1.01
C MET A 20 -24.76 3.71 2.23
N PHE A 21 -25.28 2.54 2.52
CA PHE A 21 -24.72 1.66 3.53
C PHE A 21 -23.38 1.14 3.02
N ALA A 22 -22.30 1.57 3.62
CA ALA A 22 -20.96 1.13 3.28
C ALA A 22 -20.44 0.20 4.39
N GLY A 23 -20.02 -0.99 4.00
CA GLY A 23 -19.44 -1.98 4.90
C GLY A 23 -17.90 -1.83 4.98
N THR A 24 -17.33 -2.68 5.81
CA THR A 24 -15.89 -2.77 6.02
C THR A 24 -15.46 -4.24 5.97
N ILE A 25 -14.33 -4.51 5.33
CA ILE A 25 -13.62 -5.77 5.46
C ILE A 25 -12.41 -5.51 6.34
N SER A 26 -12.26 -6.24 7.43
CA SER A 26 -11.10 -6.12 8.31
C SER A 26 -10.59 -7.48 8.73
N GLY A 27 -9.33 -7.55 9.12
CA GLY A 27 -8.76 -8.82 9.55
C GLY A 27 -7.30 -8.70 9.95
N LYS A 28 -6.68 -9.86 10.08
CA LYS A 28 -5.27 -10.02 10.38
C LYS A 28 -4.56 -10.86 9.34
N VAL A 29 -3.31 -10.52 9.13
CA VAL A 29 -2.38 -11.35 8.37
C VAL A 29 -1.39 -11.98 9.34
N THR A 30 -1.30 -13.29 9.30
CA THR A 30 -0.42 -14.09 10.15
C THR A 30 0.56 -14.90 9.33
N TYR A 31 1.60 -15.35 10.01
CA TYR A 31 2.61 -16.23 9.48
C TYR A 31 2.59 -17.56 10.22
N THR A 32 2.54 -18.67 9.50
CA THR A 32 2.58 -20.02 10.08
C THR A 32 3.92 -20.68 9.80
N GLY A 33 4.53 -21.24 10.84
CA GLY A 33 5.85 -21.87 10.81
C GLY A 33 6.80 -21.21 11.79
N THR A 34 8.07 -21.60 11.74
CA THR A 34 9.10 -20.99 12.58
C THR A 34 9.39 -19.57 12.10
N PRO A 35 9.26 -18.53 12.96
CA PRO A 35 9.58 -17.16 12.57
C PRO A 35 10.99 -17.04 12.02
N VAL A 36 11.13 -16.36 10.91
CA VAL A 36 12.46 -16.15 10.29
C VAL A 36 13.22 -15.13 11.13
N LYS A 37 14.40 -15.54 11.57
CA LYS A 37 15.28 -14.62 12.30
C LYS A 37 15.78 -13.54 11.35
N GLN A 38 15.48 -12.30 11.66
CA GLN A 38 15.95 -11.13 10.93
C GLN A 38 17.49 -11.09 10.90
N LYS A 39 18.06 -10.86 9.72
CA LYS A 39 19.51 -10.76 9.55
C LYS A 39 19.96 -9.32 9.75
N PRO A 40 20.97 -9.06 10.59
CA PRO A 40 21.55 -7.73 10.70
C PRO A 40 22.12 -7.26 9.36
N ILE A 41 21.90 -6.00 9.03
CA ILE A 41 22.49 -5.35 7.85
C ILE A 41 23.86 -4.80 8.27
N SER A 42 24.91 -5.21 7.56
CA SER A 42 26.25 -4.67 7.77
C SER A 42 26.47 -3.42 6.93
N MET A 43 26.60 -2.27 7.56
CA MET A 43 26.95 -0.99 6.95
C MET A 43 28.42 -0.60 7.23
N ALA A 44 29.28 -1.55 7.61
CA ALA A 44 30.65 -1.27 8.03
C ALA A 44 31.50 -0.58 6.95
N LYS A 45 31.18 -0.80 5.67
CA LYS A 45 31.87 -0.16 4.53
C LYS A 45 31.31 1.21 4.17
N GLU A 46 30.21 1.61 4.81
CA GLU A 46 29.51 2.88 4.55
C GLU A 46 29.31 3.67 5.85
N PRO A 47 30.36 4.33 6.37
CA PRO A 47 30.30 5.03 7.66
C PRO A 47 29.22 6.12 7.71
N SER A 48 28.87 6.73 6.60
CA SER A 48 27.80 7.74 6.49
C SER A 48 26.43 7.15 6.77
N CYS A 49 26.23 5.88 6.43
CA CYS A 49 25.01 5.12 6.74
C CYS A 49 25.04 4.60 8.17
N ALA A 50 26.13 3.95 8.58
CA ALA A 50 26.26 3.34 9.88
C ALA A 50 26.04 4.33 11.05
N LYS A 51 26.54 5.56 10.94
CA LYS A 51 26.40 6.63 11.93
C LYS A 51 24.95 7.10 12.15
N GLN A 52 24.03 6.78 11.26
CA GLN A 52 22.63 7.16 11.37
C GLN A 52 21.82 6.22 12.28
N HIS A 53 22.43 5.10 12.71
CA HIS A 53 21.78 4.07 13.52
C HIS A 53 22.50 3.87 14.84
N SER A 54 21.79 4.04 15.95
CA SER A 54 22.30 3.75 17.29
C SER A 54 22.31 2.25 17.61
N THR A 55 21.49 1.48 16.89
CA THR A 55 21.39 0.02 17.00
C THR A 55 21.46 -0.60 15.61
N PRO A 56 21.98 -1.84 15.49
CA PRO A 56 21.97 -2.55 14.21
C PRO A 56 20.55 -2.67 13.66
N ILE A 57 20.35 -2.33 12.40
CA ILE A 57 19.11 -2.56 11.68
C ILE A 57 19.14 -3.94 11.03
N THR A 58 17.96 -4.47 10.75
CA THR A 58 17.78 -5.80 10.15
C THR A 58 17.09 -5.69 8.80
N THR A 59 17.13 -6.78 8.04
CA THR A 59 16.36 -6.89 6.78
C THR A 59 14.87 -6.79 7.06
N GLU A 60 14.10 -6.25 6.10
CA GLU A 60 12.66 -6.02 6.23
C GLU A 60 11.83 -6.97 5.35
N THR A 61 12.47 -7.93 4.68
CA THR A 61 11.78 -8.87 3.78
C THR A 61 10.69 -9.67 4.49
N ILE A 62 10.97 -10.19 5.70
CA ILE A 62 9.99 -10.92 6.49
C ILE A 62 10.00 -10.34 7.90
N VAL A 63 9.03 -9.52 8.22
CA VAL A 63 8.89 -8.90 9.55
C VAL A 63 7.69 -9.52 10.26
N THR A 64 7.97 -10.24 11.34
CA THR A 64 6.92 -10.86 12.16
C THR A 64 6.85 -10.17 13.51
N GLY A 65 5.63 -9.79 13.90
CA GLY A 65 5.33 -9.21 15.20
C GLY A 65 4.87 -10.25 16.22
N ALA A 66 4.29 -9.79 17.31
CA ALA A 66 3.70 -10.64 18.35
C ALA A 66 2.62 -11.55 17.75
N ASN A 67 2.49 -12.77 18.30
CA ASN A 67 1.51 -13.77 17.83
C ASN A 67 1.65 -14.13 16.33
N ASN A 68 2.87 -14.10 15.81
CA ASN A 68 3.17 -14.40 14.41
C ASN A 68 2.40 -13.52 13.40
N THR A 69 2.10 -12.30 13.74
CA THR A 69 1.56 -11.33 12.77
C THR A 69 2.61 -11.03 11.70
N LEU A 70 2.16 -10.77 10.48
CA LEU A 70 3.05 -10.50 9.34
C LEU A 70 2.87 -9.05 8.88
N GLU A 71 3.98 -8.30 8.83
CA GLU A 71 4.03 -6.93 8.33
C GLU A 71 4.29 -6.86 6.82
N ASN A 72 4.14 -5.66 6.27
CA ASN A 72 4.44 -5.35 4.85
C ASN A 72 3.59 -6.16 3.85
N VAL A 73 2.44 -6.67 4.27
CA VAL A 73 1.49 -7.31 3.37
C VAL A 73 0.55 -6.26 2.79
N VAL A 74 0.46 -6.19 1.48
CA VAL A 74 -0.51 -5.35 0.78
C VAL A 74 -1.82 -6.13 0.65
N VAL A 75 -2.86 -5.67 1.33
CA VAL A 75 -4.22 -6.24 1.23
C VAL A 75 -5.09 -5.27 0.46
N TYR A 76 -5.74 -5.72 -0.61
CA TYR A 76 -6.50 -4.85 -1.51
C TYR A 76 -7.68 -5.56 -2.15
N ILE A 77 -8.66 -4.79 -2.63
CA ILE A 77 -9.75 -5.30 -3.45
C ILE A 77 -9.23 -5.49 -4.88
N SER A 78 -9.11 -6.74 -5.31
CA SER A 78 -8.64 -7.08 -6.66
C SER A 78 -9.77 -7.22 -7.68
N ALA A 79 -11.01 -7.43 -7.23
CA ALA A 79 -12.20 -7.44 -8.07
C ALA A 79 -13.46 -7.09 -7.27
N GLY A 80 -14.48 -6.58 -7.96
CA GLY A 80 -15.79 -6.27 -7.39
C GLY A 80 -15.98 -4.82 -6.95
N ALA A 81 -14.91 -4.03 -6.80
CA ALA A 81 -15.03 -2.58 -6.63
C ALA A 81 -15.09 -1.88 -8.00
N ASP A 82 -15.82 -0.77 -8.04
CA ASP A 82 -15.79 0.12 -9.21
C ASP A 82 -14.40 0.70 -9.42
N GLU A 83 -14.04 0.97 -10.67
CA GLU A 83 -12.80 1.67 -10.98
C GLU A 83 -12.87 3.08 -10.39
N ALA A 84 -11.91 3.41 -9.54
CA ALA A 84 -11.78 4.72 -8.93
C ALA A 84 -10.73 5.55 -9.68
N ASN A 85 -10.87 6.87 -9.63
CA ASN A 85 -9.81 7.75 -10.09
C ASN A 85 -8.61 7.71 -9.14
N ALA A 86 -7.42 7.91 -9.69
CA ALA A 86 -6.22 8.08 -8.88
C ALA A 86 -6.39 9.24 -7.88
N PRO A 87 -6.01 9.06 -6.61
CA PRO A 87 -6.00 10.14 -5.64
C PRO A 87 -5.13 11.31 -6.12
N ALA A 88 -5.57 12.55 -5.89
CA ALA A 88 -4.79 13.73 -6.24
C ALA A 88 -3.54 13.91 -5.36
N GLN A 89 -3.56 13.36 -4.15
CA GLN A 89 -2.43 13.43 -3.24
C GLN A 89 -1.33 12.47 -3.70
N ALA A 90 -0.09 12.99 -3.80
CA ALA A 90 1.06 12.17 -4.13
C ALA A 90 1.43 11.22 -2.98
N VAL A 91 1.95 10.04 -3.34
CA VAL A 91 2.57 9.11 -2.40
C VAL A 91 4.05 9.45 -2.26
N THR A 92 4.56 9.50 -1.03
CA THR A 92 5.97 9.78 -0.78
C THR A 92 6.73 8.50 -0.42
N PHE A 93 7.89 8.31 -1.04
CA PHE A 93 8.85 7.25 -0.75
C PHE A 93 10.19 7.86 -0.38
N THR A 94 10.63 7.66 0.84
CA THR A 94 11.77 8.37 1.41
C THR A 94 12.99 7.46 1.50
N GLN A 95 14.15 7.98 1.10
CA GLN A 95 15.47 7.39 1.32
C GLN A 95 16.02 8.01 2.61
N LYS A 96 16.02 7.26 3.72
CA LYS A 96 16.45 7.75 5.03
C LYS A 96 17.13 6.68 5.85
N GLY A 97 18.25 7.02 6.48
CA GLY A 97 19.06 6.03 7.19
C GLY A 97 19.60 4.94 6.26
N CYS A 98 19.88 5.29 5.00
CA CYS A 98 20.26 4.35 3.94
C CYS A 98 19.28 3.17 3.82
N ARG A 99 17.98 3.47 3.92
CA ARG A 99 16.87 2.56 3.71
C ARG A 99 15.79 3.25 2.89
N TYR A 100 14.92 2.48 2.27
CA TYR A 100 13.66 2.98 1.73
C TYR A 100 12.59 2.92 2.83
N ILE A 101 11.89 4.02 3.05
CA ILE A 101 10.87 4.17 4.10
C ILE A 101 9.60 4.75 3.50
N PRO A 102 8.44 4.08 3.69
CA PRO A 102 8.31 2.73 4.24
C PRO A 102 8.88 1.67 3.28
N HIS A 103 9.10 0.44 3.77
CA HIS A 103 9.63 -0.67 2.96
C HIS A 103 8.72 -1.03 1.75
N VAL A 104 7.42 -1.00 1.97
CA VAL A 104 6.39 -1.21 0.95
C VAL A 104 5.47 0.00 0.91
N ILE A 105 5.19 0.51 -0.29
CA ILE A 105 4.14 1.50 -0.54
C ILE A 105 3.11 0.95 -1.51
N ALA A 106 1.88 1.46 -1.42
CA ALA A 106 0.87 1.23 -2.42
C ALA A 106 0.41 2.57 -3.01
N LEU A 107 0.16 2.58 -4.31
CA LEU A 107 -0.33 3.73 -5.04
C LEU A 107 -1.26 3.28 -6.16
N HIS A 108 -2.18 4.16 -6.54
CA HIS A 108 -3.07 3.92 -7.67
C HIS A 108 -2.33 4.13 -8.99
N THR A 109 -2.74 3.42 -10.05
CA THR A 109 -2.29 3.72 -11.43
C THR A 109 -2.52 5.19 -11.75
N GLY A 110 -1.52 5.86 -12.31
CA GLY A 110 -1.57 7.31 -12.61
C GLY A 110 -1.41 8.24 -11.41
N GLN A 111 -1.38 7.74 -10.15
CA GLN A 111 -1.10 8.55 -8.98
C GLN A 111 0.37 8.99 -8.96
N GLU A 112 0.61 10.21 -8.50
CA GLU A 112 1.96 10.75 -8.45
C GLU A 112 2.76 10.15 -7.27
N LEU A 113 3.99 9.71 -7.57
CA LEU A 113 4.99 9.26 -6.61
C LEU A 113 6.08 10.32 -6.48
N HIS A 114 6.38 10.73 -5.24
CA HIS A 114 7.50 11.58 -4.90
C HIS A 114 8.58 10.78 -4.19
N VAL A 115 9.75 10.62 -4.81
CA VAL A 115 10.93 10.01 -4.15
C VAL A 115 11.80 11.10 -3.59
N VAL A 116 12.09 11.02 -2.29
CA VAL A 116 12.84 12.05 -1.55
C VAL A 116 14.11 11.44 -0.94
N ASN A 117 15.25 12.09 -1.13
CA ASN A 117 16.46 11.76 -0.38
C ASN A 117 16.53 12.63 0.89
N GLY A 118 16.29 12.00 2.04
CA GLY A 118 16.36 12.63 3.37
C GLY A 118 17.72 12.43 4.07
N ASP A 119 18.73 11.84 3.39
CA ASP A 119 20.05 11.60 3.94
C ASP A 119 21.07 12.63 3.44
N GLN A 120 22.22 12.69 4.14
CA GLN A 120 23.39 13.46 3.72
C GLN A 120 24.35 12.63 2.86
N THR A 121 23.87 11.54 2.28
CA THR A 121 24.60 10.69 1.34
C THR A 121 23.79 10.49 0.08
N SER A 122 24.47 10.18 -1.02
CA SER A 122 23.82 9.90 -2.30
C SER A 122 23.16 8.54 -2.30
N HIS A 123 22.01 8.47 -2.89
CA HIS A 123 21.30 7.23 -3.14
C HIS A 123 21.00 7.08 -4.64
N ASN A 124 20.56 5.90 -4.98
CA ASN A 124 20.06 5.55 -6.29
C ASN A 124 18.70 4.87 -6.09
N ILE A 125 17.77 5.16 -6.97
CA ILE A 125 16.48 4.47 -7.00
C ILE A 125 16.26 3.83 -8.36
N HIS A 126 16.05 2.52 -8.35
CA HIS A 126 15.86 1.69 -9.53
C HIS A 126 14.63 0.79 -9.35
N PRO A 127 13.43 1.24 -9.73
CA PRO A 127 12.25 0.39 -9.86
C PRO A 127 12.41 -0.54 -11.06
N MET A 128 12.47 -1.84 -10.78
CA MET A 128 12.66 -2.90 -11.78
C MET A 128 11.31 -3.29 -12.39
N ALA A 129 10.67 -2.34 -13.05
CA ALA A 129 9.35 -2.50 -13.66
C ALA A 129 9.41 -3.40 -14.89
N LYS A 130 8.30 -4.12 -15.17
CA LYS A 130 8.13 -4.96 -16.36
C LYS A 130 6.92 -4.55 -17.18
N ALA A 131 5.84 -4.16 -16.51
CA ALA A 131 4.61 -3.68 -17.15
C ALA A 131 4.62 -2.15 -17.35
N ASN A 132 5.52 -1.45 -16.67
CA ASN A 132 5.75 -0.02 -16.78
C ASN A 132 7.17 0.24 -17.30
N PRO A 133 7.46 1.45 -17.82
CA PRO A 133 8.83 1.80 -18.20
C PRO A 133 9.79 1.71 -16.99
N GLU A 134 10.86 0.92 -17.16
CA GLU A 134 11.94 0.82 -16.18
C GLU A 134 12.78 2.09 -16.21
N TRP A 135 13.21 2.57 -15.05
CA TRP A 135 14.09 3.73 -14.94
C TRP A 135 15.04 3.60 -13.74
N ASN A 136 16.15 4.29 -13.81
CA ASN A 136 17.20 4.28 -12.80
C ASN A 136 17.75 5.70 -12.64
N LYS A 137 17.64 6.27 -11.45
CA LYS A 137 18.04 7.65 -11.17
C LYS A 137 18.85 7.75 -9.88
N SER A 138 19.96 8.50 -9.94
CA SER A 138 20.69 8.90 -8.74
C SER A 138 20.06 10.16 -8.13
N GLN A 139 20.07 10.23 -6.79
CA GLN A 139 19.56 11.38 -6.05
C GLN A 139 20.58 11.81 -5.00
N LEU A 140 21.18 12.99 -5.21
CA LEU A 140 22.16 13.59 -4.31
C LEU A 140 21.47 14.12 -3.02
N PRO A 141 22.24 14.36 -1.96
CA PRO A 141 21.73 15.08 -0.79
C PRO A 141 21.13 16.43 -1.18
N GLY A 142 19.94 16.74 -0.66
CA GLY A 142 19.26 18.00 -0.93
C GLY A 142 18.72 18.17 -2.37
N ALA A 143 18.82 17.15 -3.22
CA ALA A 143 18.21 17.18 -4.54
C ALA A 143 16.68 17.28 -4.44
N PRO A 144 15.99 17.90 -5.43
CA PRO A 144 14.53 17.93 -5.46
C PRO A 144 13.94 16.54 -5.55
N PRO A 145 12.67 16.34 -5.14
CA PRO A 145 11.98 15.08 -5.30
C PRO A 145 11.99 14.60 -6.75
N ILE A 146 12.17 13.28 -6.94
CA ILE A 146 11.95 12.65 -8.23
C ILE A 146 10.45 12.35 -8.31
N MET A 147 9.77 12.96 -9.28
CA MET A 147 8.35 12.75 -9.54
C MET A 147 8.17 11.74 -10.65
N GLN A 148 7.30 10.74 -10.42
CA GLN A 148 7.02 9.67 -11.37
C GLN A 148 5.56 9.21 -11.25
N LYS A 149 5.07 8.52 -12.29
CA LYS A 149 3.77 7.83 -12.33
C LYS A 149 3.95 6.47 -12.96
N PHE A 150 3.07 5.55 -12.60
CA PHE A 150 2.98 4.22 -13.19
C PHE A 150 1.57 4.02 -13.72
N ASP A 151 1.44 3.68 -14.99
CA ASP A 151 0.13 3.61 -15.67
C ASP A 151 -0.46 2.19 -15.63
N ASN A 152 0.38 1.18 -15.40
CA ASN A 152 -0.04 -0.22 -15.37
C ASN A 152 0.07 -0.80 -13.95
N PRO A 153 -0.91 -1.62 -13.49
CA PRO A 153 -0.84 -2.28 -12.19
C PRO A 153 0.32 -3.28 -12.19
N GLU A 154 1.15 -3.21 -11.16
CA GLU A 154 2.33 -4.05 -11.02
C GLU A 154 2.87 -4.00 -9.59
N PHE A 155 3.43 -5.11 -9.10
CA PHE A 155 4.29 -5.12 -7.92
C PHE A 155 5.74 -4.97 -8.37
N ILE A 156 6.34 -3.81 -8.10
CA ILE A 156 7.64 -3.40 -8.62
C ILE A 156 8.68 -3.48 -7.50
N SER A 157 9.69 -4.32 -7.65
CA SER A 157 10.85 -4.34 -6.77
C SER A 157 11.70 -3.10 -7.00
N VAL A 158 12.14 -2.46 -5.93
CA VAL A 158 12.96 -1.24 -5.96
C VAL A 158 14.28 -1.51 -5.28
N LYS A 159 15.40 -1.13 -5.91
CA LYS A 159 16.75 -1.33 -5.40
C LYS A 159 17.57 -0.06 -5.46
N CYS A 160 18.53 0.05 -4.54
CA CYS A 160 19.63 1.00 -4.62
C CYS A 160 20.88 0.24 -5.12
N GLN A 161 21.54 0.77 -6.15
CA GLN A 161 22.76 0.15 -6.68
C GLN A 161 24.02 0.57 -5.91
N ILE A 162 23.92 1.62 -5.09
CA ILE A 162 25.02 2.10 -4.22
C ILE A 162 25.05 1.28 -2.92
N HIS A 163 23.88 1.01 -2.34
CA HIS A 163 23.71 0.31 -1.07
C HIS A 163 22.95 -1.00 -1.28
N PRO A 164 23.65 -2.15 -1.42
CA PRO A 164 23.02 -3.41 -1.85
C PRO A 164 21.94 -3.95 -0.90
N TRP A 165 21.93 -3.52 0.35
CA TRP A 165 20.91 -3.90 1.33
C TRP A 165 19.61 -3.08 1.23
N MET A 166 19.66 -1.96 0.49
CA MET A 166 18.56 -1.01 0.39
C MET A 166 17.60 -1.43 -0.73
N HIS A 167 16.46 -1.98 -0.35
CA HIS A 167 15.41 -2.44 -1.25
C HIS A 167 14.02 -2.12 -0.68
N GLY A 168 13.02 -2.19 -1.52
CA GLY A 168 11.62 -1.95 -1.17
C GLY A 168 10.71 -2.31 -2.34
N TRP A 169 9.41 -1.98 -2.20
CA TRP A 169 8.40 -2.37 -3.17
C TRP A 169 7.37 -1.27 -3.42
N PHE A 170 6.95 -1.16 -4.67
CA PHE A 170 5.78 -0.40 -5.07
C PHE A 170 4.67 -1.35 -5.49
N ALA A 171 3.53 -1.29 -4.81
CA ALA A 171 2.30 -1.93 -5.22
C ALA A 171 1.46 -0.92 -6.03
N VAL A 172 1.54 -0.97 -7.35
CA VAL A 172 0.74 -0.14 -8.25
C VAL A 172 -0.58 -0.85 -8.49
N LEU A 173 -1.69 -0.27 -8.03
CA LEU A 173 -3.01 -0.90 -7.99
C LEU A 173 -4.03 -0.12 -8.84
N LYS A 174 -5.12 -0.78 -9.27
CA LYS A 174 -6.28 -0.14 -9.92
C LYS A 174 -7.38 0.26 -8.93
N THR A 175 -7.16 0.12 -7.64
CA THR A 175 -8.14 0.37 -6.60
C THR A 175 -7.59 1.31 -5.54
N ASN A 176 -8.47 2.09 -4.91
CA ASN A 176 -8.17 2.86 -3.72
C ASN A 176 -8.49 2.11 -2.41
N HIS A 177 -9.08 0.91 -2.52
CA HIS A 177 -9.37 0.05 -1.37
C HIS A 177 -8.19 -0.89 -1.09
N TYR A 178 -7.20 -0.39 -0.37
CA TYR A 178 -6.04 -1.15 0.07
C TYR A 178 -5.59 -0.76 1.48
N ALA A 179 -4.85 -1.64 2.11
CA ALA A 179 -4.12 -1.42 3.35
C ALA A 179 -2.78 -2.15 3.29
N ILE A 180 -1.81 -1.68 4.06
CA ILE A 180 -0.52 -2.36 4.26
C ILE A 180 -0.43 -2.71 5.73
N THR A 181 -0.13 -3.96 6.05
CA THR A 181 -0.05 -4.41 7.45
C THR A 181 1.21 -3.88 8.14
N GLY A 182 1.05 -3.38 9.38
CA GLY A 182 2.13 -3.02 10.29
C GLY A 182 2.32 -4.07 11.39
N ASP A 183 2.94 -3.69 12.50
CA ASP A 183 3.33 -4.55 13.64
C ASP A 183 2.19 -5.47 14.16
N GLY A 184 0.96 -5.00 14.16
CA GLY A 184 -0.19 -5.83 14.56
C GLY A 184 -0.69 -6.80 13.49
N GLY A 185 -0.15 -6.78 12.28
CA GLY A 185 -0.62 -7.56 11.13
C GLY A 185 -2.05 -7.24 10.70
N THR A 186 -2.66 -6.17 11.22
CA THR A 186 -4.07 -5.83 10.97
C THR A 186 -4.23 -5.03 9.69
N PHE A 187 -5.39 -5.19 9.06
CA PHE A 187 -5.82 -4.36 7.93
C PHE A 187 -7.30 -3.99 8.05
N SER A 188 -7.69 -2.93 7.35
CA SER A 188 -9.09 -2.50 7.21
C SER A 188 -9.32 -1.87 5.84
N LEU A 189 -10.37 -2.33 5.16
CA LEU A 189 -10.84 -1.84 3.87
C LEU A 189 -12.26 -1.28 4.07
N PRO A 190 -12.38 0.00 4.44
CA PRO A 190 -13.67 0.63 4.72
C PRO A 190 -14.38 1.12 3.45
N ASN A 191 -15.62 1.58 3.65
CA ASN A 191 -16.42 2.27 2.64
C ASN A 191 -16.74 1.42 1.40
N LEU A 192 -16.98 0.13 1.60
CA LEU A 192 -17.34 -0.80 0.54
C LEU A 192 -18.88 -0.86 0.40
N PRO A 193 -19.44 -0.49 -0.77
CA PRO A 193 -20.85 -0.70 -1.06
C PRO A 193 -21.26 -2.17 -0.90
N PRO A 194 -22.55 -2.49 -0.74
CA PRO A 194 -23.02 -3.86 -0.83
C PRO A 194 -22.59 -4.49 -2.17
N GLY A 195 -21.98 -5.68 -2.10
CA GLY A 195 -21.41 -6.32 -3.29
C GLY A 195 -20.60 -7.56 -2.98
N LYS A 196 -20.14 -8.22 -4.03
CA LYS A 196 -19.19 -9.35 -3.96
C LYS A 196 -17.80 -8.83 -4.30
N TYR A 197 -16.83 -9.15 -3.47
CA TYR A 197 -15.46 -8.68 -3.59
C TYR A 197 -14.48 -9.83 -3.57
N THR A 198 -13.43 -9.73 -4.38
CA THR A 198 -12.23 -10.55 -4.21
C THR A 198 -11.18 -9.73 -3.49
N VAL A 199 -10.78 -10.17 -2.30
CA VAL A 199 -9.71 -9.56 -1.50
C VAL A 199 -8.42 -10.32 -1.74
N THR A 200 -7.38 -9.60 -2.09
CA THR A 200 -6.05 -10.15 -2.34
C THR A 200 -5.06 -9.66 -1.29
N ALA A 201 -4.29 -10.56 -0.71
CA ALA A 201 -3.14 -10.27 0.15
C ALA A 201 -1.86 -10.67 -0.58
N TRP A 202 -0.92 -9.73 -0.72
CA TRP A 202 0.37 -9.95 -1.37
C TRP A 202 1.53 -9.67 -0.40
N HIS A 203 2.51 -10.53 -0.39
CA HIS A 203 3.77 -10.36 0.33
C HIS A 203 4.96 -10.65 -0.61
N GLU A 204 6.03 -9.85 -0.51
CA GLU A 204 7.17 -9.90 -1.42
C GLU A 204 7.84 -11.28 -1.53
N ASP A 205 7.88 -12.04 -0.45
CA ASP A 205 8.52 -13.36 -0.40
C ASP A 205 7.52 -14.52 -0.54
N TYR A 206 6.29 -14.36 -0.02
CA TYR A 206 5.29 -15.45 0.02
C TYR A 206 4.28 -15.41 -1.13
N GLY A 207 4.31 -14.35 -1.95
CA GLY A 207 3.40 -14.22 -3.10
C GLY A 207 2.00 -13.81 -2.68
N THR A 208 1.00 -14.35 -3.35
CA THR A 208 -0.38 -13.87 -3.32
C THR A 208 -1.34 -14.92 -2.79
N GLN A 209 -2.31 -14.49 -1.98
CA GLN A 209 -3.50 -15.25 -1.59
C GLN A 209 -4.75 -14.43 -1.89
N THR A 210 -5.86 -15.10 -2.21
CA THR A 210 -7.15 -14.46 -2.52
C THR A 210 -8.27 -15.12 -1.76
N GLN A 211 -9.27 -14.33 -1.36
CA GLN A 211 -10.51 -14.83 -0.76
C GLN A 211 -11.69 -13.97 -1.25
N ASP A 212 -12.82 -14.61 -1.48
CA ASP A 212 -14.06 -13.92 -1.84
C ASP A 212 -14.88 -13.61 -0.60
N VAL A 213 -15.50 -12.42 -0.58
CA VAL A 213 -16.36 -11.97 0.52
C VAL A 213 -17.54 -11.18 -0.03
N THR A 214 -18.70 -11.29 0.63
CA THR A 214 -19.89 -10.51 0.28
C THR A 214 -20.19 -9.53 1.39
N ILE A 215 -20.36 -8.26 1.04
CA ILE A 215 -20.87 -7.18 1.89
C ILE A 215 -22.34 -6.98 1.58
N SER A 216 -23.20 -7.04 2.59
CA SER A 216 -24.65 -6.88 2.44
C SER A 216 -25.18 -5.51 2.88
N GLY A 217 -24.38 -4.71 3.57
CA GLY A 217 -24.76 -3.38 4.07
C GLY A 217 -23.64 -2.73 4.88
N ASN A 218 -23.98 -2.07 5.96
CA ASN A 218 -23.04 -1.39 6.88
C ASN A 218 -22.34 -2.33 7.88
N GLU A 219 -22.15 -3.57 7.51
CA GLU A 219 -21.52 -4.60 8.35
C GLU A 219 -19.99 -4.54 8.28
N THR A 220 -19.34 -5.09 9.31
CA THR A 220 -17.91 -5.41 9.26
C THR A 220 -17.73 -6.92 9.07
N LYS A 221 -17.09 -7.33 7.98
CA LYS A 221 -16.71 -8.72 7.73
C LYS A 221 -15.28 -8.95 8.17
N SER A 222 -15.08 -9.99 8.96
CA SER A 222 -13.74 -10.46 9.32
C SER A 222 -13.20 -11.39 8.24
N LEU A 223 -11.95 -11.15 7.81
CA LEU A 223 -11.26 -11.92 6.78
C LEU A 223 -9.78 -11.99 7.12
N ASP A 224 -9.31 -13.17 7.51
CA ASP A 224 -7.91 -13.35 7.89
C ASP A 224 -7.11 -14.06 6.80
N PHE A 225 -5.83 -13.72 6.68
CA PHE A 225 -4.88 -14.40 5.79
C PHE A 225 -3.78 -15.06 6.62
N SER A 226 -3.28 -16.20 6.14
CA SER A 226 -2.18 -16.91 6.80
C SER A 226 -1.17 -17.38 5.78
N PHE A 227 0.02 -16.78 5.80
CA PHE A 227 1.13 -17.17 4.95
C PHE A 227 1.96 -18.25 5.64
N LYS A 228 2.33 -19.29 4.89
CA LYS A 228 3.12 -20.40 5.39
C LYS A 228 4.60 -20.20 5.04
N ALA A 229 5.47 -20.48 6.02
CA ALA A 229 6.89 -20.56 5.77
C ALA A 229 7.19 -21.45 4.54
N LYS A 230 8.06 -20.97 3.66
CA LYS A 230 8.63 -21.85 2.63
C LYS A 230 9.47 -22.91 3.34
N ALA A 231 9.30 -24.17 2.99
CA ALA A 231 10.23 -25.24 3.39
C ALA A 231 11.58 -24.91 2.74
N HIS A 232 12.60 -24.72 3.56
CA HIS A 232 14.00 -24.55 3.12
C HIS A 232 14.68 -25.90 3.08
#